data_3c7c05e2b788f0262a2ed7b08a90cf15
#
_entry.id   3c7c05e2b788f0262a2ed7b08a90cf15
#
_cell.length_a   1.000
_cell.length_b   1.000
_cell.length_c   1.000
_cell.angle_alpha   90.00
_cell.angle_beta   90.00
_cell.angle_gamma   90.00
#
_symmetry.space_group_name_H-M   'P 1'
#
loop_
_entity.id
_entity.type
_entity.pdbx_description
1 polymer ?
#
loop_
_entity_poly.entity_id
_entity_poly.type
_entity_poly.pdbx_seq_one_letter_code
_entity_poly.pdbx_strand_id
1 'polypeptide(L)'
;MSELTRKNFILDERVVGKVTLMTPTRISPDEAYQVFQSALEIKGFTAIEDGKVVRIIPSAQARQSGLKVYQDGRFGGEGYVTQLVRMSYVNPQEITRALTPLMSKDGSLIAYAPTNSLIITAAEPLYRQVRSMIDQLDSRRAQVYIESLVHAMDVAATEGKGKINVYYLKHANAEEIAKGMAALVSRLPVPPAGGAAAGPSSILEGAVTISSDKSTNSMIIVASPGDYETVKEVIQKLDIRRRQVYVEAAIIEMSLQKQRELGFEFLYAPSQIQSGSGAPITPLGGTNFGNIGNVVVGGPAAFGSMNGLAIGAIKGTFRYNGTDYLNIGALLRALQTDSDVNVLSTPNILTTDNQKAEIMVGQTQNATTGTQGIFQQIERKDVGIKLAITPQISSDDNVRLEINQEISDVVAASATNATGFITNKRSATTTVVVKDRETMVIGGLIRDNVTSSESKVPFLGDIPILGWLFKYRTSRVEKTNLMIFITPYIIKNEHDAEEITRRKAEVMEEFRKEYRIEEKKGTEPFMSHKPSGSAETSAPSETGPVTTAPTGTTPVPEPSTVPAKDQR
;
A
#
# COMPACT_ATOMS: atom_id res chain seq x y z
N MET A 1 -15.89 -37.81 40.93
CA MET A 1 -15.03 -36.70 41.44
C MET A 1 -15.79 -35.75 42.37
N SER A 2 -17.02 -35.34 42.06
CA SER A 2 -17.79 -34.44 42.94
C SER A 2 -17.98 -34.99 44.36
N GLU A 3 -18.28 -36.30 44.50
CA GLU A 3 -18.41 -36.95 45.79
C GLU A 3 -17.10 -37.07 46.58
N LEU A 4 -15.97 -37.28 45.88
CA LEU A 4 -14.63 -37.41 46.45
C LEU A 4 -14.08 -36.06 46.93
N THR A 5 -14.26 -34.98 46.14
CA THR A 5 -13.64 -33.68 46.40
C THR A 5 -14.57 -32.68 47.05
N ARG A 6 -15.87 -32.97 47.17
CA ARG A 6 -16.95 -32.07 47.65
C ARG A 6 -17.02 -30.74 46.87
N LYS A 7 -16.55 -30.73 45.62
CA LYS A 7 -16.59 -29.59 44.70
C LYS A 7 -17.70 -29.82 43.66
N ASN A 8 -18.38 -28.75 43.24
CA ASN A 8 -19.37 -28.81 42.16
C ASN A 8 -18.66 -28.65 40.82
N PHE A 9 -18.96 -29.53 39.86
CA PHE A 9 -18.40 -29.49 38.52
C PHE A 9 -19.40 -29.01 37.49
N ILE A 10 -19.03 -28.04 36.65
CA ILE A 10 -19.78 -27.61 35.49
C ILE A 10 -18.94 -28.01 34.25
N LEU A 11 -19.56 -28.80 33.37
CA LEU A 11 -18.91 -29.27 32.15
C LEU A 11 -19.44 -28.49 30.94
N ASP A 12 -18.54 -28.11 30.06
CA ASP A 12 -18.88 -27.60 28.69
C ASP A 12 -19.45 -28.76 27.87
N GLU A 13 -20.40 -28.50 26.98
CA GLU A 13 -21.08 -29.51 26.14
C GLU A 13 -20.10 -30.34 25.28
N ARG A 14 -18.92 -29.79 25.01
CA ARG A 14 -17.86 -30.42 24.22
C ARG A 14 -16.98 -31.37 25.02
N VAL A 15 -17.18 -31.47 26.33
CA VAL A 15 -16.43 -32.39 27.21
C VAL A 15 -17.02 -33.79 27.13
N VAL A 16 -16.65 -34.53 26.10
CA VAL A 16 -17.08 -35.91 25.85
C VAL A 16 -15.88 -36.83 25.73
N GLY A 17 -15.86 -37.94 26.45
CA GLY A 17 -14.81 -38.95 26.30
C GLY A 17 -14.71 -39.88 27.49
N LYS A 18 -14.15 -41.07 27.25
CA LYS A 18 -13.79 -42.05 28.31
C LYS A 18 -12.28 -41.96 28.56
N VAL A 19 -11.89 -41.89 29.83
CA VAL A 19 -10.48 -41.99 30.26
C VAL A 19 -10.38 -43.19 31.16
N THR A 20 -9.45 -44.08 30.84
CA THR A 20 -9.17 -45.26 31.70
C THR A 20 -7.94 -44.94 32.54
N LEU A 21 -8.12 -44.89 33.84
CA LEU A 21 -7.06 -44.67 34.83
C LEU A 21 -6.69 -46.01 35.44
N MET A 22 -5.43 -46.37 35.40
CA MET A 22 -4.87 -47.53 36.11
C MET A 22 -3.97 -47.01 37.24
N THR A 23 -4.42 -47.17 38.48
CA THR A 23 -3.62 -46.84 39.67
C THR A 23 -3.31 -48.11 40.43
N PRO A 24 -2.02 -48.49 40.58
CA PRO A 24 -1.65 -49.72 41.28
C PRO A 24 -1.76 -49.64 42.80
N THR A 25 -1.93 -48.42 43.34
CA THR A 25 -1.99 -48.15 44.79
C THR A 25 -3.26 -47.35 45.14
N ARG A 26 -3.67 -47.38 46.40
CA ARG A 26 -4.76 -46.50 46.92
C ARG A 26 -4.22 -45.08 46.96
N ILE A 27 -4.91 -44.15 46.37
CA ILE A 27 -4.60 -42.73 46.27
C ILE A 27 -5.48 -41.91 47.19
N SER A 28 -4.96 -40.82 47.72
CA SER A 28 -5.74 -39.84 48.48
C SER A 28 -6.73 -39.06 47.60
N PRO A 29 -7.77 -38.42 48.14
CA PRO A 29 -8.70 -37.60 47.38
C PRO A 29 -8.02 -36.48 46.58
N ASP A 30 -6.96 -35.87 47.13
CA ASP A 30 -6.20 -34.80 46.49
C ASP A 30 -5.35 -35.33 45.33
N GLU A 31 -4.69 -36.48 45.52
CA GLU A 31 -3.96 -37.17 44.43
C GLU A 31 -4.94 -37.63 43.33
N ALA A 32 -6.10 -38.11 43.68
CA ALA A 32 -7.13 -38.48 42.71
C ALA A 32 -7.60 -37.28 41.89
N TYR A 33 -7.64 -36.11 42.50
CA TYR A 33 -7.98 -34.87 41.80
C TYR A 33 -6.86 -34.43 40.83
N GLN A 34 -5.58 -34.53 41.22
CA GLN A 34 -4.44 -34.24 40.32
C GLN A 34 -4.40 -35.21 39.13
N VAL A 35 -4.62 -36.49 39.36
CA VAL A 35 -4.72 -37.47 38.28
C VAL A 35 -5.90 -37.16 37.34
N PHE A 36 -7.02 -36.72 37.87
CA PHE A 36 -8.15 -36.26 37.08
C PHE A 36 -7.83 -35.02 36.24
N GLN A 37 -7.14 -34.04 36.81
CA GLN A 37 -6.67 -32.85 36.05
C GLN A 37 -5.74 -33.22 34.91
N SER A 38 -4.74 -34.07 35.19
CA SER A 38 -3.82 -34.57 34.16
C SER A 38 -4.54 -35.32 33.04
N ALA A 39 -5.59 -36.06 33.38
CA ALA A 39 -6.41 -36.78 32.40
C ALA A 39 -7.22 -35.82 31.52
N LEU A 40 -7.70 -34.71 32.08
CA LEU A 40 -8.36 -33.65 31.32
C LEU A 40 -7.39 -32.93 30.37
N GLU A 41 -6.17 -32.63 30.81
CA GLU A 41 -5.14 -32.00 29.97
C GLU A 41 -4.78 -32.86 28.77
N ILE A 42 -4.62 -34.18 28.95
CA ILE A 42 -4.35 -35.12 27.85
C ILE A 42 -5.46 -35.06 26.77
N LYS A 43 -6.68 -34.77 27.20
CA LYS A 43 -7.86 -34.63 26.32
C LYS A 43 -8.06 -33.18 25.78
N GLY A 44 -7.19 -32.25 26.15
CA GLY A 44 -7.26 -30.84 25.72
C GLY A 44 -8.29 -30.01 26.49
N PHE A 45 -8.66 -30.41 27.71
CA PHE A 45 -9.54 -29.68 28.62
C PHE A 45 -8.79 -29.18 29.83
N THR A 46 -9.29 -28.11 30.45
CA THR A 46 -8.70 -27.52 31.66
C THR A 46 -9.80 -27.27 32.68
N ALA A 47 -9.48 -27.53 33.94
CA ALA A 47 -10.37 -27.24 35.09
C ALA A 47 -10.04 -25.85 35.66
N ILE A 48 -10.99 -24.93 35.66
CA ILE A 48 -10.87 -23.59 36.27
C ILE A 48 -11.68 -23.56 37.58
N GLU A 49 -11.01 -23.32 38.70
CA GLU A 49 -11.65 -23.18 39.99
C GLU A 49 -12.14 -21.75 40.21
N ASP A 50 -13.44 -21.62 40.47
CA ASP A 50 -14.09 -20.36 40.85
C ASP A 50 -14.83 -20.55 42.19
N GLY A 51 -14.09 -20.43 43.28
CA GLY A 51 -14.57 -20.67 44.62
C GLY A 51 -14.95 -22.14 44.89
N LYS A 52 -16.22 -22.43 45.03
CA LYS A 52 -16.74 -23.81 45.30
C LYS A 52 -17.13 -24.57 44.02
N VAL A 53 -16.94 -23.97 42.85
CA VAL A 53 -17.34 -24.53 41.56
C VAL A 53 -16.10 -24.69 40.66
N VAL A 54 -15.99 -25.86 40.05
CA VAL A 54 -14.92 -26.15 39.05
C VAL A 54 -15.56 -26.23 37.67
N ARG A 55 -15.15 -25.34 36.79
CA ARG A 55 -15.60 -25.37 35.38
C ARG A 55 -14.57 -26.10 34.52
N ILE A 56 -15.05 -27.07 33.75
CA ILE A 56 -14.21 -27.80 32.79
C ILE A 56 -14.51 -27.26 31.38
N ILE A 57 -13.53 -26.63 30.78
CA ILE A 57 -13.63 -26.01 29.46
C ILE A 57 -12.47 -26.44 28.57
N PRO A 58 -12.58 -26.33 27.24
CA PRO A 58 -11.44 -26.54 26.31
C PRO A 58 -10.28 -25.61 26.64
N SER A 59 -9.03 -26.11 26.66
CA SER A 59 -7.83 -25.34 27.00
C SER A 59 -7.64 -24.12 26.09
N ALA A 60 -8.06 -24.18 24.83
CA ALA A 60 -8.04 -23.04 23.91
C ALA A 60 -8.99 -21.90 24.34
N GLN A 61 -10.11 -22.23 24.98
CA GLN A 61 -11.10 -21.25 25.45
C GLN A 61 -10.73 -20.67 26.83
N ALA A 62 -9.95 -21.41 27.62
CA ALA A 62 -9.40 -20.93 28.89
C ALA A 62 -8.59 -19.64 28.75
N ARG A 63 -7.94 -19.42 27.60
CA ARG A 63 -7.20 -18.19 27.26
C ARG A 63 -8.09 -16.96 27.09
N GLN A 64 -9.35 -17.12 26.72
CA GLN A 64 -10.27 -16.02 26.43
C GLN A 64 -11.20 -15.68 27.61
N SER A 65 -11.32 -16.58 28.60
CA SER A 65 -12.10 -16.35 29.78
C SER A 65 -11.23 -15.68 30.84
N GLY A 66 -11.39 -14.36 30.99
CA GLY A 66 -10.92 -13.44 32.03
C GLY A 66 -9.89 -13.97 33.02
N LEU A 67 -8.67 -14.19 32.59
CA LEU A 67 -7.58 -14.64 33.44
C LEU A 67 -7.23 -13.56 34.47
N LYS A 68 -7.24 -13.90 35.74
CA LYS A 68 -6.82 -12.98 36.83
C LYS A 68 -5.35 -12.66 36.63
N VAL A 69 -5.03 -11.38 36.39
CA VAL A 69 -3.66 -10.87 36.31
C VAL A 69 -3.14 -10.69 37.74
N TYR A 70 -2.13 -11.43 38.12
CA TYR A 70 -1.49 -11.31 39.44
C TYR A 70 -0.25 -10.43 39.32
N GLN A 71 -0.16 -9.37 40.15
CA GLN A 71 1.02 -8.47 40.20
C GLN A 71 2.08 -8.92 41.21
N ASP A 72 1.73 -9.71 42.23
CA ASP A 72 2.59 -10.02 43.37
C ASP A 72 2.80 -11.50 43.62
N GLY A 73 3.21 -12.31 42.70
CA GLY A 73 3.84 -13.61 42.91
C GLY A 73 3.24 -14.63 43.91
N ARG A 74 2.06 -14.32 44.52
CA ARG A 74 1.37 -15.24 45.43
C ARG A 74 0.21 -15.93 44.71
N PHE A 75 0.43 -17.20 44.41
CA PHE A 75 -0.53 -18.04 43.69
C PHE A 75 -1.33 -18.87 44.67
N GLY A 76 -2.64 -18.87 44.51
CA GLY A 76 -3.57 -19.73 45.27
C GLY A 76 -4.43 -20.52 44.30
N GLY A 77 -3.95 -21.66 43.81
CA GLY A 77 -4.73 -22.59 43.01
C GLY A 77 -4.01 -23.05 41.71
N GLU A 78 -4.28 -24.27 41.29
CA GLU A 78 -3.79 -24.89 40.07
C GLU A 78 -4.59 -24.35 38.85
N GLY A 79 -4.02 -23.40 38.10
CA GLY A 79 -4.66 -22.80 36.94
C GLY A 79 -3.70 -22.11 36.01
N TYR A 80 -4.22 -21.55 34.90
CA TYR A 80 -3.46 -20.68 34.01
C TYR A 80 -3.19 -19.33 34.66
N VAL A 81 -1.94 -18.90 34.59
CA VAL A 81 -1.46 -17.63 35.16
C VAL A 81 -1.00 -16.73 34.03
N THR A 82 -1.46 -15.47 34.06
CA THR A 82 -0.90 -14.41 33.21
C THR A 82 -0.18 -13.41 34.08
N GLN A 83 1.09 -13.20 33.82
CA GLN A 83 1.92 -12.25 34.57
C GLN A 83 2.78 -11.40 33.66
N LEU A 84 2.93 -10.13 34.04
CA LEU A 84 3.87 -9.19 33.44
C LEU A 84 5.19 -9.26 34.20
N VAL A 85 6.26 -9.63 33.52
CA VAL A 85 7.61 -9.70 34.05
C VAL A 85 8.44 -8.58 33.41
N ARG A 86 8.96 -7.68 34.23
CA ARG A 86 9.84 -6.62 33.77
C ARG A 86 11.27 -7.15 33.68
N MET A 87 11.91 -6.91 32.54
CA MET A 87 13.30 -7.28 32.30
C MET A 87 14.23 -6.12 32.67
N SER A 88 15.35 -6.43 33.32
CA SER A 88 16.32 -5.43 33.78
C SER A 88 17.55 -5.34 32.88
N TYR A 89 17.98 -6.45 32.33
CA TYR A 89 19.27 -6.56 31.63
C TYR A 89 19.16 -7.09 30.20
N VAL A 90 18.13 -7.87 29.88
CA VAL A 90 18.01 -8.56 28.60
C VAL A 90 16.78 -8.05 27.82
N ASN A 91 16.88 -8.04 26.49
CA ASN A 91 15.77 -7.65 25.63
C ASN A 91 14.67 -8.72 25.65
N PRO A 92 13.40 -8.36 25.94
CA PRO A 92 12.28 -9.30 25.98
C PRO A 92 12.07 -10.10 24.70
N GLN A 93 12.42 -9.53 23.54
CA GLN A 93 12.28 -10.21 22.25
C GLN A 93 13.24 -11.40 22.10
N GLU A 94 14.46 -11.29 22.64
CA GLU A 94 15.45 -12.37 22.62
C GLU A 94 15.01 -13.52 23.53
N ILE A 95 14.56 -13.18 24.73
CA ILE A 95 14.00 -14.17 25.68
C ILE A 95 12.78 -14.87 25.07
N THR A 96 11.90 -14.12 24.41
CA THR A 96 10.74 -14.72 23.72
C THR A 96 11.17 -15.73 22.67
N ARG A 97 12.14 -15.39 21.82
CA ARG A 97 12.64 -16.33 20.80
C ARG A 97 13.28 -17.59 21.41
N ALA A 98 14.05 -17.43 22.47
CA ALA A 98 14.72 -18.53 23.14
C ALA A 98 13.75 -19.47 23.87
N LEU A 99 12.72 -18.93 24.52
CA LEU A 99 11.82 -19.71 25.36
C LEU A 99 10.52 -20.16 24.66
N THR A 100 10.15 -19.58 23.51
CA THR A 100 8.96 -20.01 22.73
C THR A 100 8.95 -21.51 22.41
N PRO A 101 10.07 -22.16 22.01
CA PRO A 101 10.10 -23.60 21.76
C PRO A 101 9.83 -24.47 22.99
N LEU A 102 10.03 -23.92 24.21
CA LEU A 102 9.83 -24.62 25.49
C LEU A 102 8.40 -24.44 26.02
N MET A 103 7.61 -23.57 25.41
CA MET A 103 6.22 -23.35 25.79
C MET A 103 5.33 -24.48 25.30
N SER A 104 4.35 -24.86 26.12
CA SER A 104 3.30 -25.78 25.70
C SER A 104 2.43 -25.13 24.61
N LYS A 105 1.69 -25.94 23.85
CA LYS A 105 0.75 -25.45 22.81
C LYS A 105 -0.27 -24.45 23.37
N ASP A 106 -0.51 -24.48 24.66
CA ASP A 106 -1.50 -23.67 25.34
C ASP A 106 -0.91 -22.48 26.10
N GLY A 107 0.41 -22.34 26.16
CA GLY A 107 1.12 -21.19 26.73
C GLY A 107 1.42 -20.11 25.68
N SER A 108 1.64 -18.88 26.14
CA SER A 108 2.09 -17.79 25.27
C SER A 108 3.11 -16.88 25.95
N LEU A 109 4.09 -16.41 25.17
CA LEU A 109 5.08 -15.41 25.55
C LEU A 109 4.95 -14.23 24.58
N ILE A 110 4.71 -13.04 25.13
CA ILE A 110 4.58 -11.82 24.33
C ILE A 110 5.54 -10.78 24.86
N ALA A 111 6.46 -10.33 24.01
CA ALA A 111 7.39 -9.25 24.34
C ALA A 111 6.71 -7.88 24.15
N TYR A 112 6.78 -7.03 25.16
CA TYR A 112 6.31 -5.65 25.11
C TYR A 112 7.52 -4.70 25.24
N ALA A 113 8.04 -4.30 24.09
CA ALA A 113 9.26 -3.51 23.99
C ALA A 113 9.21 -2.14 24.70
N PRO A 114 8.11 -1.35 24.68
CA PRO A 114 8.10 -0.01 25.26
C PRO A 114 8.42 0.06 26.75
N THR A 115 8.11 -1.00 27.52
CA THR A 115 8.40 -1.07 28.96
C THR A 115 9.43 -2.13 29.33
N ASN A 116 10.14 -2.67 28.34
CA ASN A 116 11.08 -3.78 28.49
C ASN A 116 10.49 -4.94 29.32
N SER A 117 9.29 -5.36 28.96
CA SER A 117 8.51 -6.34 29.75
C SER A 117 8.10 -7.54 28.91
N LEU A 118 7.90 -8.67 29.57
CA LEU A 118 7.43 -9.92 28.97
C LEU A 118 6.10 -10.31 29.62
N ILE A 119 5.09 -10.57 28.82
CA ILE A 119 3.80 -11.12 29.26
C ILE A 119 3.86 -12.63 29.08
N ILE A 120 3.73 -13.36 30.17
CA ILE A 120 3.78 -14.81 30.22
C ILE A 120 2.39 -15.32 30.58
N THR A 121 1.82 -16.17 29.74
CA THR A 121 0.59 -16.90 30.02
C THR A 121 0.87 -18.39 29.94
N ALA A 122 0.80 -19.10 31.06
CA ALA A 122 1.07 -20.53 31.13
C ALA A 122 0.37 -21.18 32.33
N ALA A 123 0.27 -22.51 32.30
CA ALA A 123 -0.11 -23.28 33.49
C ALA A 123 0.92 -23.06 34.61
N GLU A 124 0.49 -23.00 35.87
CA GLU A 124 1.34 -22.63 37.01
C GLU A 124 2.67 -23.40 37.09
N PRO A 125 2.73 -24.72 36.91
CA PRO A 125 4.00 -25.45 36.93
C PRO A 125 4.98 -24.98 35.87
N LEU A 126 4.51 -24.80 34.63
CA LEU A 126 5.31 -24.32 33.53
C LEU A 126 5.71 -22.86 33.71
N TYR A 127 4.80 -22.03 34.25
CA TYR A 127 5.10 -20.64 34.57
C TYR A 127 6.29 -20.54 35.55
N ARG A 128 6.30 -21.33 36.65
CA ARG A 128 7.40 -21.32 37.63
C ARG A 128 8.74 -21.71 36.99
N GLN A 129 8.72 -22.71 36.11
CA GLN A 129 9.92 -23.16 35.41
C GLN A 129 10.43 -22.07 34.44
N VAL A 130 9.56 -21.49 33.62
CA VAL A 130 9.91 -20.41 32.71
C VAL A 130 10.37 -19.17 33.47
N ARG A 131 9.73 -18.83 34.59
CA ARG A 131 10.12 -17.70 35.44
C ARG A 131 11.52 -17.90 36.01
N SER A 132 11.84 -19.09 36.53
CA SER A 132 13.17 -19.41 37.01
C SER A 132 14.25 -19.29 35.92
N MET A 133 13.95 -19.73 34.72
CA MET A 133 14.84 -19.56 33.56
C MET A 133 15.05 -18.08 33.22
N ILE A 134 13.97 -17.29 33.22
CA ILE A 134 14.05 -15.84 32.96
C ILE A 134 14.90 -15.16 34.02
N ASP A 135 14.73 -15.46 35.32
CA ASP A 135 15.52 -14.87 36.40
C ASP A 135 17.02 -15.23 36.32
N GLN A 136 17.33 -16.39 35.77
CA GLN A 136 18.71 -16.78 35.50
C GLN A 136 19.28 -16.05 34.29
N LEU A 137 18.50 -15.86 33.22
CA LEU A 137 18.90 -15.16 31.99
C LEU A 137 18.96 -13.65 32.20
N ASP A 138 18.06 -13.06 32.98
CA ASP A 138 17.99 -11.63 33.30
C ASP A 138 18.85 -11.29 34.55
N SER A 139 19.91 -12.03 34.79
CA SER A 139 20.78 -11.78 35.92
C SER A 139 21.97 -10.91 35.53
N ARG A 140 22.37 -10.03 36.46
CA ARG A 140 23.58 -9.21 36.31
C ARG A 140 24.86 -10.06 36.10
N ARG A 141 24.83 -11.33 36.53
CA ARG A 141 25.93 -12.29 36.27
C ARG A 141 26.04 -12.67 34.80
N ALA A 142 24.92 -12.79 34.09
CA ALA A 142 24.95 -13.06 32.64
C ALA A 142 25.55 -11.87 31.88
N GLN A 143 25.22 -10.64 32.27
CA GLN A 143 25.80 -9.43 31.69
C GLN A 143 27.27 -9.28 32.04
N VAL A 144 27.65 -9.50 33.32
CA VAL A 144 29.07 -9.51 33.77
C VAL A 144 29.86 -10.65 33.12
N TYR A 145 29.20 -11.79 32.83
CA TYR A 145 29.86 -12.89 32.11
C TYR A 145 30.10 -12.54 30.65
N ILE A 146 29.17 -11.84 30.01
CA ILE A 146 29.35 -11.29 28.66
C ILE A 146 30.40 -10.17 28.66
N GLU A 147 30.34 -9.24 29.61
CA GLU A 147 31.36 -8.18 29.77
C GLU A 147 32.74 -8.79 30.16
N SER A 148 32.78 -9.82 30.99
CA SER A 148 34.05 -10.52 31.33
C SER A 148 34.54 -11.40 30.18
N LEU A 149 33.68 -11.97 29.36
CA LEU A 149 34.03 -12.61 28.08
C LEU A 149 34.58 -11.60 27.08
N VAL A 150 33.94 -10.43 26.96
CA VAL A 150 34.43 -9.33 26.14
C VAL A 150 35.77 -8.81 26.66
N HIS A 151 35.93 -8.65 27.99
CA HIS A 151 37.21 -8.26 28.60
C HIS A 151 38.27 -9.38 28.56
N ALA A 152 37.89 -10.64 28.70
CA ALA A 152 38.81 -11.78 28.55
C ALA A 152 39.23 -12.01 27.10
N MET A 153 38.40 -11.55 26.12
CA MET A 153 38.77 -11.52 24.71
C MET A 153 39.66 -10.31 24.37
N ASP A 154 39.68 -9.28 25.22
CA ASP A 154 40.52 -8.08 25.06
C ASP A 154 41.90 -8.22 25.73
N VAL A 155 42.09 -9.24 26.59
CA VAL A 155 43.36 -9.51 27.29
C VAL A 155 43.99 -10.80 26.75
N ALA A 156 45.12 -10.64 26.09
CA ALA A 156 46.04 -11.63 25.54
C ALA A 156 45.74 -12.12 24.13
N ALA A 157 46.14 -11.33 23.14
CA ALA A 157 46.47 -11.85 21.83
C ALA A 157 47.65 -12.82 21.91
N THR A 158 47.38 -14.08 22.13
CA THR A 158 48.28 -15.17 21.74
C THR A 158 48.11 -15.31 20.21
N GLU A 159 49.23 -15.26 19.51
CA GLU A 159 49.30 -15.39 18.05
C GLU A 159 48.32 -16.45 17.54
N GLY A 160 47.38 -16.03 16.66
CA GLY A 160 46.48 -16.93 15.92
C GLY A 160 44.99 -16.89 16.26
N LYS A 161 44.50 -16.06 17.22
CA LYS A 161 43.04 -15.92 17.46
C LYS A 161 42.53 -14.56 16.96
N GLY A 162 41.55 -14.58 16.08
CA GLY A 162 40.95 -13.38 15.48
C GLY A 162 40.42 -12.41 16.52
N LYS A 163 40.73 -11.12 16.36
CA LYS A 163 40.17 -10.03 17.17
C LYS A 163 38.79 -9.65 16.62
N ILE A 164 37.87 -9.35 17.53
CA ILE A 164 36.56 -8.75 17.15
C ILE A 164 36.77 -7.25 16.97
N ASN A 165 36.47 -6.75 15.78
CA ASN A 165 36.54 -5.33 15.46
C ASN A 165 35.14 -4.85 15.04
N VAL A 166 34.75 -3.65 15.48
CA VAL A 166 33.52 -2.99 15.10
C VAL A 166 33.86 -1.82 14.18
N TYR A 167 33.30 -1.83 13.00
CA TYR A 167 33.46 -0.76 12.02
C TYR A 167 32.13 -0.05 11.77
N TYR A 168 32.06 1.26 11.98
CA TYR A 168 30.87 2.07 11.75
C TYR A 168 30.87 2.61 10.33
N LEU A 169 29.83 2.30 9.57
CA LEU A 169 29.65 2.81 8.20
C LEU A 169 29.07 4.22 8.22
N LYS A 170 29.55 5.06 7.31
CA LYS A 170 29.13 6.47 7.19
C LYS A 170 28.01 6.66 6.17
N HIS A 171 28.04 5.91 5.09
CA HIS A 171 27.19 6.14 3.92
C HIS A 171 26.40 4.91 3.49
N ALA A 172 27.01 3.73 3.56
CA ALA A 172 26.43 2.49 3.08
C ALA A 172 25.65 1.74 4.17
N ASN A 173 24.77 0.82 3.76
CA ASN A 173 24.02 -0.04 4.68
C ASN A 173 24.88 -1.22 5.11
N ALA A 174 25.06 -1.41 6.42
CA ALA A 174 25.87 -2.48 7.01
C ALA A 174 25.37 -3.88 6.59
N GLU A 175 24.06 -4.07 6.49
CA GLU A 175 23.46 -5.36 6.12
C GLU A 175 23.80 -5.76 4.68
N GLU A 176 23.75 -4.82 3.73
CA GLU A 176 24.08 -5.07 2.32
C GLU A 176 25.56 -5.40 2.13
N ILE A 177 26.44 -4.58 2.74
CA ILE A 177 27.89 -4.82 2.65
C ILE A 177 28.27 -6.13 3.35
N ALA A 178 27.73 -6.41 4.54
CA ALA A 178 28.01 -7.65 5.26
C ALA A 178 27.59 -8.89 4.46
N LYS A 179 26.43 -8.88 3.81
CA LYS A 179 25.98 -9.97 2.92
C LYS A 179 26.93 -10.17 1.74
N GLY A 180 27.34 -9.07 1.08
CA GLY A 180 28.29 -9.10 -0.04
C GLY A 180 29.66 -9.64 0.37
N MET A 181 30.19 -9.14 1.50
CA MET A 181 31.48 -9.56 2.04
C MET A 181 31.48 -11.01 2.54
N ALA A 182 30.42 -11.43 3.26
CA ALA A 182 30.27 -12.81 3.71
C ALA A 182 30.24 -13.80 2.53
N ALA A 183 29.56 -13.42 1.43
CA ALA A 183 29.54 -14.22 0.21
C ALA A 183 30.91 -14.31 -0.47
N LEU A 184 31.72 -13.28 -0.40
CA LEU A 184 33.10 -13.30 -0.90
C LEU A 184 33.99 -14.21 -0.02
N VAL A 185 33.94 -14.02 1.30
CA VAL A 185 34.74 -14.79 2.25
C VAL A 185 34.39 -16.29 2.20
N SER A 186 33.11 -16.65 2.06
CA SER A 186 32.68 -18.05 1.97
C SER A 186 33.13 -18.78 0.69
N ARG A 187 33.49 -18.06 -0.34
CA ARG A 187 33.99 -18.60 -1.63
C ARG A 187 35.50 -18.74 -1.70
N LEU A 188 36.23 -18.16 -0.77
CA LEU A 188 37.68 -18.32 -0.71
C LEU A 188 38.00 -19.72 -0.13
N PRO A 189 38.86 -20.51 -0.80
CA PRO A 189 39.22 -21.83 -0.29
C PRO A 189 39.97 -21.69 1.02
N VAL A 190 39.41 -22.26 2.10
CA VAL A 190 40.11 -22.43 3.38
C VAL A 190 41.18 -23.50 3.14
N PRO A 191 42.49 -23.24 3.38
CA PRO A 191 43.50 -24.26 3.25
C PRO A 191 43.23 -25.40 4.26
N PRO A 192 43.23 -26.69 3.82
CA PRO A 192 43.12 -27.79 4.75
C PRO A 192 44.34 -27.77 5.71
N ALA A 193 44.07 -27.81 6.99
CA ALA A 193 45.10 -27.94 8.00
C ALA A 193 45.84 -29.28 7.83
N GLY A 194 46.98 -29.27 7.16
CA GLY A 194 47.87 -30.41 7.02
C GLY A 194 48.28 -30.73 5.58
N GLY A 195 49.49 -30.34 5.17
CA GLY A 195 50.18 -30.91 4.04
C GLY A 195 50.54 -29.94 2.91
N ALA A 196 51.82 -29.76 2.72
CA ALA A 196 52.53 -28.94 1.75
C ALA A 196 52.01 -29.07 0.30
N ALA A 197 51.60 -27.93 -0.29
CA ALA A 197 51.86 -27.59 -1.67
C ALA A 197 51.57 -26.08 -1.81
N ALA A 198 52.58 -25.31 -2.25
CA ALA A 198 52.48 -23.91 -2.57
C ALA A 198 51.54 -23.70 -3.74
N GLY A 199 50.25 -23.42 -3.47
CA GLY A 199 49.29 -22.84 -4.39
C GLY A 199 49.29 -21.32 -4.20
N PRO A 200 48.73 -20.52 -5.13
CA PRO A 200 48.74 -19.07 -5.06
C PRO A 200 48.14 -18.60 -3.73
N SER A 201 48.88 -17.76 -3.03
CA SER A 201 48.58 -17.21 -1.70
C SER A 201 47.10 -16.81 -1.58
N SER A 202 46.39 -17.45 -0.66
CA SER A 202 45.07 -16.98 -0.25
C SER A 202 45.17 -15.53 0.22
N ILE A 203 44.31 -14.68 -0.27
CA ILE A 203 44.28 -13.23 0.02
C ILE A 203 44.04 -13.00 1.53
N LEU A 204 43.50 -14.01 2.24
CA LEU A 204 43.21 -14.00 3.69
C LEU A 204 43.96 -15.13 4.38
N GLU A 205 44.62 -14.83 5.49
CA GLU A 205 45.46 -15.78 6.27
C GLU A 205 44.65 -16.62 7.25
N GLY A 206 43.38 -16.22 7.55
CA GLY A 206 42.55 -16.86 8.55
C GLY A 206 41.06 -16.91 8.23
N ALA A 207 40.28 -17.52 9.13
CA ALA A 207 38.83 -17.51 9.05
C ALA A 207 38.30 -16.11 9.41
N VAL A 208 37.69 -15.43 8.43
CA VAL A 208 37.04 -14.14 8.62
C VAL A 208 35.53 -14.36 8.75
N THR A 209 34.95 -13.83 9.82
CA THR A 209 33.48 -13.81 10.01
C THR A 209 32.99 -12.37 10.08
N ILE A 210 31.98 -12.05 9.26
CA ILE A 210 31.42 -10.71 9.15
C ILE A 210 29.93 -10.79 9.49
N SER A 211 29.52 -9.96 10.45
CA SER A 211 28.12 -9.76 10.83
C SER A 211 27.77 -8.28 10.81
N SER A 212 26.52 -7.92 10.64
CA SER A 212 26.05 -6.53 10.69
C SER A 212 25.11 -6.31 11.85
N ASP A 213 25.23 -5.16 12.50
CA ASP A 213 24.21 -4.62 13.39
C ASP A 213 23.45 -3.49 12.67
N LYS A 214 22.18 -3.71 12.47
CA LYS A 214 21.28 -2.76 11.79
C LYS A 214 21.00 -1.52 12.64
N SER A 215 21.03 -1.67 13.98
CA SER A 215 20.64 -0.59 14.91
C SER A 215 21.67 0.54 14.92
N THR A 216 22.94 0.19 14.83
CA THR A 216 24.06 1.14 14.86
C THR A 216 24.70 1.36 13.49
N ASN A 217 24.17 0.72 12.42
CA ASN A 217 24.76 0.70 11.09
C ASN A 217 26.26 0.32 11.13
N SER A 218 26.59 -0.71 11.91
CA SER A 218 27.96 -1.15 12.10
C SER A 218 28.18 -2.58 11.62
N MET A 219 29.43 -2.91 11.31
CA MET A 219 29.89 -4.23 10.94
C MET A 219 30.77 -4.79 12.05
N ILE A 220 30.46 -5.99 12.48
CA ILE A 220 31.25 -6.77 13.45
C ILE A 220 32.10 -7.73 12.65
N ILE A 221 33.40 -7.57 12.71
CA ILE A 221 34.38 -8.32 11.92
C ILE A 221 35.27 -9.09 12.87
N VAL A 222 35.27 -10.41 12.73
CA VAL A 222 36.17 -11.32 13.46
C VAL A 222 37.23 -11.78 12.46
N ALA A 223 38.44 -11.29 12.61
CA ALA A 223 39.53 -11.56 11.67
C ALA A 223 40.91 -11.46 12.36
N SER A 224 41.95 -11.97 11.71
CA SER A 224 43.33 -11.68 12.10
C SER A 224 43.67 -10.19 11.91
N PRO A 225 44.67 -9.59 12.56
CA PRO A 225 45.00 -8.18 12.35
C PRO A 225 45.32 -7.83 10.90
N GLY A 226 46.00 -8.71 10.16
CA GLY A 226 46.32 -8.51 8.74
C GLY A 226 45.09 -8.59 7.86
N ASP A 227 44.24 -9.58 8.09
CA ASP A 227 42.96 -9.74 7.35
C ASP A 227 42.00 -8.60 7.66
N TYR A 228 41.96 -8.09 8.88
CA TYR A 228 41.14 -6.95 9.26
C TYR A 228 41.49 -5.68 8.47
N GLU A 229 42.79 -5.36 8.34
CA GLU A 229 43.21 -4.18 7.55
C GLU A 229 42.82 -4.34 6.07
N THR A 230 42.97 -5.55 5.51
CA THR A 230 42.53 -5.85 4.13
C THR A 230 41.03 -5.68 3.97
N VAL A 231 40.24 -6.22 4.88
CA VAL A 231 38.76 -6.10 4.87
C VAL A 231 38.33 -4.64 5.05
N LYS A 232 38.99 -3.90 5.96
CA LYS A 232 38.72 -2.48 6.21
C LYS A 232 38.99 -1.63 4.98
N GLU A 233 40.08 -1.89 4.24
CA GLU A 233 40.36 -1.18 2.99
C GLU A 233 39.24 -1.40 1.95
N VAL A 234 38.76 -2.63 1.82
CA VAL A 234 37.64 -2.96 0.95
C VAL A 234 36.36 -2.25 1.40
N ILE A 235 36.05 -2.27 2.70
CA ILE A 235 34.89 -1.57 3.25
C ILE A 235 34.96 -0.07 2.98
N GLN A 236 36.13 0.56 3.17
CA GLN A 236 36.31 1.99 2.89
C GLN A 236 36.07 2.35 1.43
N LYS A 237 36.43 1.45 0.50
CA LYS A 237 36.13 1.62 -0.94
C LYS A 237 34.66 1.43 -1.28
N LEU A 238 33.91 0.68 -0.46
CA LEU A 238 32.47 0.44 -0.63
C LEU A 238 31.62 1.47 0.12
N ASP A 239 32.12 2.07 1.20
CA ASP A 239 31.42 3.06 2.04
C ASP A 239 31.52 4.47 1.44
N ILE A 240 31.04 4.61 0.22
CA ILE A 240 30.99 5.89 -0.51
C ILE A 240 29.59 6.46 -0.53
N ARG A 241 29.50 7.80 -0.55
CA ARG A 241 28.22 8.49 -0.69
C ARG A 241 27.59 8.14 -2.03
N ARG A 242 26.42 7.48 -2.02
CA ARG A 242 25.69 7.14 -3.25
C ARG A 242 25.14 8.42 -3.87
N ARG A 243 25.36 8.59 -5.16
CA ARG A 243 24.75 9.67 -5.94
C ARG A 243 23.24 9.47 -6.01
N GLN A 244 22.49 10.55 -6.11
CA GLN A 244 21.05 10.53 -6.27
C GLN A 244 20.68 10.95 -7.69
N VAL A 245 19.55 10.47 -8.16
CA VAL A 245 18.98 10.86 -9.44
C VAL A 245 17.58 11.38 -9.21
N TYR A 246 17.35 12.62 -9.60
CA TYR A 246 16.03 13.19 -9.72
C TYR A 246 15.55 12.94 -11.15
N VAL A 247 14.44 12.25 -11.31
CA VAL A 247 13.85 11.91 -12.60
C VAL A 247 12.54 12.63 -12.77
N GLU A 248 12.42 13.34 -13.88
CA GLU A 248 11.22 14.03 -14.30
C GLU A 248 10.70 13.37 -15.58
N ALA A 249 9.48 12.86 -15.54
CA ALA A 249 8.79 12.41 -16.74
C ALA A 249 7.82 13.50 -17.19
N ALA A 250 7.63 13.64 -18.50
CA ALA A 250 6.59 14.49 -19.08
C ALA A 250 5.75 13.65 -20.04
N ILE A 251 4.47 13.59 -19.76
CA ILE A 251 3.49 12.84 -20.52
C ILE A 251 2.55 13.84 -21.17
N ILE A 252 2.60 13.88 -22.50
CA ILE A 252 1.78 14.79 -23.30
C ILE A 252 0.80 13.94 -24.09
N GLU A 253 -0.49 14.16 -23.87
CA GLU A 253 -1.55 13.55 -24.63
C GLU A 253 -2.42 14.62 -25.26
N MET A 254 -2.49 14.61 -26.58
CA MET A 254 -3.35 15.49 -27.36
C MET A 254 -4.37 14.63 -28.10
N SER A 255 -5.63 14.88 -27.90
CA SER A 255 -6.70 14.23 -28.66
C SER A 255 -7.60 15.25 -29.32
N LEU A 256 -7.91 14.98 -30.58
CA LEU A 256 -8.79 15.76 -31.41
C LEU A 256 -9.95 14.87 -31.85
N GLN A 257 -11.17 15.26 -31.55
CA GLN A 257 -12.37 14.57 -32.00
C GLN A 257 -13.23 15.53 -32.78
N LYS A 258 -13.46 15.21 -34.07
CA LYS A 258 -14.34 15.96 -34.93
C LYS A 258 -15.46 15.06 -35.43
N GLN A 259 -16.68 15.47 -35.22
CA GLN A 259 -17.85 14.75 -35.66
C GLN A 259 -18.71 15.67 -36.53
N ARG A 260 -19.07 15.19 -37.71
CA ARG A 260 -19.97 15.88 -38.61
C ARG A 260 -21.08 14.94 -39.01
N GLU A 261 -22.28 15.39 -38.88
CA GLU A 261 -23.49 14.68 -39.29
C GLU A 261 -24.33 15.59 -40.15
N LEU A 262 -24.76 15.08 -41.27
CA LEU A 262 -25.72 15.76 -42.15
C LEU A 262 -26.65 14.72 -42.77
N GLY A 263 -27.91 14.89 -42.58
CA GLY A 263 -28.89 13.99 -43.13
C GLY A 263 -30.28 14.58 -43.21
N PHE A 264 -31.03 14.10 -44.20
CA PHE A 264 -32.41 14.40 -44.37
C PHE A 264 -33.20 13.12 -44.35
N GLU A 265 -34.28 13.12 -43.57
CA GLU A 265 -35.22 12.00 -43.44
C GLU A 265 -36.63 12.51 -43.68
N PHE A 266 -37.46 11.69 -44.26
CA PHE A 266 -38.88 12.03 -44.43
C PHE A 266 -39.74 10.83 -44.08
N LEU A 267 -40.93 11.11 -43.58
CA LEU A 267 -41.95 10.12 -43.29
C LEU A 267 -43.27 10.60 -43.87
N TYR A 268 -43.85 9.78 -44.70
CA TYR A 268 -45.17 9.99 -45.22
C TYR A 268 -46.15 9.04 -44.55
N ALA A 269 -47.03 9.57 -43.72
CA ALA A 269 -48.11 8.84 -43.08
C ALA A 269 -49.46 9.57 -43.44
N PRO A 270 -50.12 9.19 -44.49
CA PRO A 270 -51.40 9.76 -44.80
C PRO A 270 -52.48 9.29 -43.82
N SER A 271 -53.68 9.93 -43.91
CA SER A 271 -54.83 9.50 -43.13
C SER A 271 -55.18 8.04 -43.44
N GLN A 272 -55.69 7.34 -42.43
CA GLN A 272 -56.13 5.95 -42.59
C GLN A 272 -57.06 5.77 -43.81
N ILE A 273 -56.72 4.77 -44.61
CA ILE A 273 -57.60 4.38 -45.71
C ILE A 273 -58.55 3.32 -45.17
N GLN A 274 -59.86 3.63 -45.08
CA GLN A 274 -60.87 2.64 -44.76
C GLN A 274 -61.07 1.75 -45.99
N SER A 275 -60.74 0.49 -45.88
CA SER A 275 -60.98 -0.51 -46.91
C SER A 275 -62.22 -1.36 -46.55
N GLY A 276 -63.39 -0.92 -46.97
CA GLY A 276 -64.61 -1.69 -46.79
C GLY A 276 -64.93 -2.13 -45.38
N SER A 277 -65.14 -3.43 -45.13
CA SER A 277 -65.39 -4.05 -43.81
C SER A 277 -64.12 -4.50 -43.09
N GLY A 278 -62.91 -4.14 -43.56
CA GLY A 278 -61.61 -4.54 -42.99
C GLY A 278 -61.05 -3.50 -42.02
N ALA A 279 -59.98 -3.92 -41.24
CA ALA A 279 -59.23 -3.01 -40.37
C ALA A 279 -58.65 -1.86 -41.23
N PRO A 280 -58.58 -0.63 -40.70
CA PRO A 280 -58.02 0.50 -41.43
C PRO A 280 -56.57 0.30 -41.76
N ILE A 281 -56.16 0.52 -42.99
CA ILE A 281 -54.78 0.44 -43.45
C ILE A 281 -54.18 1.85 -43.38
N THR A 282 -53.07 1.95 -42.62
CA THR A 282 -52.25 3.17 -42.59
C THR A 282 -50.98 2.93 -43.44
N PRO A 283 -50.95 3.43 -44.69
CA PRO A 283 -49.74 3.30 -45.49
C PRO A 283 -48.66 4.20 -44.91
N LEU A 284 -47.51 3.61 -44.65
CA LEU A 284 -46.31 4.27 -44.13
C LEU A 284 -45.23 4.18 -45.18
N GLY A 285 -44.67 5.31 -45.57
CA GLY A 285 -43.52 5.36 -46.47
C GLY A 285 -42.53 6.45 -46.05
N GLY A 286 -41.26 6.20 -46.17
CA GLY A 286 -40.26 7.21 -45.81
C GLY A 286 -38.86 6.68 -45.77
N THR A 287 -37.92 7.56 -45.40
CA THR A 287 -36.54 7.21 -45.08
C THR A 287 -36.38 7.24 -43.56
N ASN A 288 -35.73 6.23 -42.99
CA ASN A 288 -35.41 6.21 -41.58
C ASN A 288 -33.93 5.79 -41.41
N PHE A 289 -33.08 6.74 -41.05
CA PHE A 289 -31.69 6.53 -40.74
C PHE A 289 -31.46 6.54 -39.22
N GLY A 290 -32.53 6.43 -38.42
CA GLY A 290 -32.50 6.31 -36.96
C GLY A 290 -32.96 7.55 -36.20
N ASN A 291 -33.10 8.70 -36.85
CA ASN A 291 -33.46 9.94 -36.16
C ASN A 291 -34.98 10.18 -36.15
N ILE A 292 -35.63 10.07 -37.32
CA ILE A 292 -37.06 10.33 -37.43
C ILE A 292 -37.88 9.33 -36.61
N GLY A 293 -37.46 8.05 -36.56
CA GLY A 293 -38.11 7.02 -35.77
C GLY A 293 -38.11 7.34 -34.26
N ASN A 294 -37.02 7.84 -33.76
CA ASN A 294 -36.87 8.22 -32.34
C ASN A 294 -37.82 9.40 -32.00
N VAL A 295 -37.94 10.39 -32.90
CA VAL A 295 -38.82 11.54 -32.66
C VAL A 295 -40.30 11.15 -32.80
N VAL A 296 -40.65 10.27 -33.74
CA VAL A 296 -42.00 9.76 -33.90
C VAL A 296 -42.50 9.06 -32.64
N VAL A 297 -41.66 8.21 -32.05
CA VAL A 297 -41.99 7.45 -30.83
C VAL A 297 -41.87 8.29 -29.56
N GLY A 298 -40.81 9.08 -29.44
CA GLY A 298 -40.49 9.88 -28.24
C GLY A 298 -41.20 11.24 -28.18
N GLY A 299 -41.93 11.62 -29.24
CA GLY A 299 -42.69 12.86 -29.30
C GLY A 299 -41.81 14.13 -29.31
N PRO A 300 -42.38 15.31 -28.97
CA PRO A 300 -41.65 16.58 -28.97
C PRO A 300 -40.44 16.61 -28.05
N ALA A 301 -40.46 15.85 -26.96
CA ALA A 301 -39.35 15.76 -26.03
C ALA A 301 -38.10 15.13 -26.68
N ALA A 302 -38.29 14.12 -27.53
CA ALA A 302 -37.18 13.50 -28.26
C ALA A 302 -36.54 14.45 -29.28
N PHE A 303 -37.34 15.34 -29.88
CA PHE A 303 -36.83 16.39 -30.75
C PHE A 303 -35.95 17.39 -29.99
N GLY A 304 -36.39 17.79 -28.79
CA GLY A 304 -35.63 18.70 -27.92
C GLY A 304 -34.32 18.12 -27.36
N SER A 305 -34.21 16.79 -27.34
CA SER A 305 -32.97 16.10 -26.88
C SER A 305 -31.92 15.91 -27.99
N MET A 306 -32.23 16.28 -29.24
CA MET A 306 -31.27 16.18 -30.35
C MET A 306 -30.21 17.28 -30.27
N ASN A 307 -28.95 16.89 -30.30
CA ASN A 307 -27.84 17.83 -30.40
C ASN A 307 -27.74 18.39 -31.85
N GLY A 308 -27.32 19.66 -31.95
CA GLY A 308 -27.10 20.33 -33.22
C GLY A 308 -28.36 20.99 -33.78
N LEU A 309 -28.37 21.24 -35.09
CA LEU A 309 -29.53 21.78 -35.79
C LEU A 309 -30.43 20.63 -36.19
N ALA A 310 -31.65 20.63 -35.70
CA ALA A 310 -32.72 19.74 -36.12
C ALA A 310 -33.92 20.58 -36.56
N ILE A 311 -34.32 20.48 -37.83
CA ILE A 311 -35.49 21.17 -38.39
C ILE A 311 -36.46 20.10 -38.87
N GLY A 312 -37.63 20.05 -38.30
CA GLY A 312 -38.68 19.11 -38.68
C GLY A 312 -39.99 19.77 -39.02
N ALA A 313 -40.69 19.23 -40.03
CA ALA A 313 -42.06 19.59 -40.35
C ALA A 313 -43.02 18.55 -39.77
N ILE A 314 -43.90 18.96 -38.85
CA ILE A 314 -44.85 18.09 -38.17
C ILE A 314 -46.24 18.34 -38.71
N LYS A 315 -46.91 17.27 -39.16
CA LYS A 315 -48.27 17.32 -39.70
C LYS A 315 -49.30 16.67 -38.76
N GLY A 316 -49.28 17.01 -37.49
CA GLY A 316 -50.17 16.42 -36.49
C GLY A 316 -49.74 15.04 -35.99
N THR A 317 -50.72 14.20 -35.63
CA THR A 317 -50.49 12.84 -35.14
C THR A 317 -51.21 11.81 -36.02
N PHE A 318 -50.71 10.58 -36.05
CA PHE A 318 -51.41 9.43 -36.59
C PHE A 318 -51.55 8.35 -35.50
N ARG A 319 -52.68 7.64 -35.53
CA ARG A 319 -52.94 6.59 -34.53
C ARG A 319 -52.63 5.22 -35.13
N TYR A 320 -51.80 4.47 -34.40
CA TYR A 320 -51.47 3.10 -34.75
C TYR A 320 -51.57 2.22 -33.51
N ASN A 321 -52.30 1.12 -33.58
CA ASN A 321 -52.52 0.18 -32.49
C ASN A 321 -52.89 0.85 -31.14
N GLY A 322 -53.78 1.88 -31.20
CA GLY A 322 -54.25 2.59 -30.01
C GLY A 322 -53.32 3.69 -29.46
N THR A 323 -52.12 3.82 -29.98
CA THR A 323 -51.12 4.82 -29.57
C THR A 323 -51.03 5.93 -30.63
N ASP A 324 -50.98 7.18 -30.17
CA ASP A 324 -50.81 8.34 -31.04
C ASP A 324 -49.32 8.64 -31.26
N TYR A 325 -48.89 8.66 -32.49
CA TYR A 325 -47.52 8.96 -32.93
C TYR A 325 -47.47 10.29 -33.68
N LEU A 326 -46.36 11.02 -33.53
CA LEU A 326 -46.14 12.24 -34.28
C LEU A 326 -46.00 11.95 -35.79
N ASN A 327 -46.76 12.67 -36.62
CA ASN A 327 -46.61 12.60 -38.07
C ASN A 327 -45.59 13.65 -38.53
N ILE A 328 -44.31 13.22 -38.65
CA ILE A 328 -43.21 14.08 -39.06
C ILE A 328 -43.01 13.93 -40.56
N GLY A 329 -43.40 14.98 -41.33
CA GLY A 329 -43.27 14.95 -42.79
C GLY A 329 -41.82 15.01 -43.28
N ALA A 330 -40.94 15.71 -42.57
CA ALA A 330 -39.54 15.84 -42.92
C ALA A 330 -38.71 16.20 -41.69
N LEU A 331 -37.45 15.70 -41.61
CA LEU A 331 -36.47 16.01 -40.58
C LEU A 331 -35.11 16.24 -41.25
N LEU A 332 -34.57 17.44 -41.11
CA LEU A 332 -33.19 17.77 -41.44
C LEU A 332 -32.38 17.80 -40.13
N ARG A 333 -31.29 17.07 -40.11
CA ARG A 333 -30.33 17.10 -39.01
C ARG A 333 -28.95 17.50 -39.50
N ALA A 334 -28.37 18.49 -38.84
CA ALA A 334 -26.99 18.90 -39.08
C ALA A 334 -26.28 19.10 -37.73
N LEU A 335 -25.14 18.45 -37.57
CA LEU A 335 -24.31 18.54 -36.37
C LEU A 335 -22.84 18.65 -36.77
N GLN A 336 -22.16 19.59 -36.17
CA GLN A 336 -20.70 19.61 -36.17
C GLN A 336 -20.25 19.78 -34.73
N THR A 337 -19.38 18.87 -34.28
CA THR A 337 -18.76 18.90 -32.95
C THR A 337 -17.25 18.82 -33.12
N ASP A 338 -16.53 19.75 -32.54
CA ASP A 338 -15.09 19.75 -32.45
C ASP A 338 -14.75 19.74 -30.96
N SER A 339 -13.92 18.79 -30.54
CA SER A 339 -13.45 18.66 -29.16
C SER A 339 -11.95 18.37 -29.16
N ASP A 340 -11.22 19.29 -28.57
CA ASP A 340 -9.77 19.19 -28.44
C ASP A 340 -9.44 19.02 -26.97
N VAL A 341 -8.62 18.01 -26.65
CA VAL A 341 -8.15 17.74 -25.29
C VAL A 341 -6.64 17.72 -25.30
N ASN A 342 -6.04 18.50 -24.42
CA ASN A 342 -4.60 18.52 -24.20
C ASN A 342 -4.32 18.26 -22.72
N VAL A 343 -3.65 17.17 -22.42
CA VAL A 343 -3.26 16.77 -21.08
C VAL A 343 -1.76 16.74 -20.98
N LEU A 344 -1.22 17.50 -20.04
CA LEU A 344 0.20 17.46 -19.67
C LEU A 344 0.29 16.99 -18.22
N SER A 345 1.06 15.92 -18.00
CA SER A 345 1.32 15.39 -16.67
C SER A 345 2.82 15.22 -16.48
N THR A 346 3.34 15.73 -15.37
CA THR A 346 4.78 15.72 -15.09
C THR A 346 5.10 15.06 -13.74
N PRO A 347 4.94 13.73 -13.61
CA PRO A 347 5.37 13.04 -12.40
C PRO A 347 6.89 13.10 -12.26
N ASN A 348 7.36 13.31 -11.02
CA ASN A 348 8.77 13.39 -10.73
C ASN A 348 9.10 12.67 -9.43
N ILE A 349 10.29 12.11 -9.32
CA ILE A 349 10.72 11.34 -8.16
C ILE A 349 12.24 11.39 -8.00
N LEU A 350 12.68 11.44 -6.75
CA LEU A 350 14.08 11.37 -6.36
C LEU A 350 14.39 9.99 -5.79
N THR A 351 15.49 9.40 -6.22
CA THR A 351 15.99 8.14 -5.65
C THR A 351 17.51 8.07 -5.67
N THR A 352 18.07 7.18 -4.88
CA THR A 352 19.51 6.89 -4.90
C THR A 352 19.86 5.92 -6.03
N ASP A 353 21.12 5.92 -6.44
CA ASP A 353 21.66 4.99 -7.43
C ASP A 353 21.38 3.53 -7.07
N ASN A 354 20.92 2.73 -8.05
CA ASN A 354 20.53 1.32 -7.94
C ASN A 354 19.38 1.04 -6.93
N GLN A 355 18.55 2.05 -6.59
CA GLN A 355 17.38 1.86 -5.73
C GLN A 355 16.09 2.11 -6.52
N LYS A 356 15.15 1.17 -6.38
CA LYS A 356 13.82 1.34 -6.94
C LYS A 356 13.03 2.37 -6.15
N ALA A 357 12.43 3.32 -6.86
CA ALA A 357 11.47 4.25 -6.30
C ALA A 357 10.16 4.23 -7.10
N GLU A 358 9.07 4.50 -6.42
CA GLU A 358 7.74 4.48 -7.01
C GLU A 358 6.93 5.65 -6.47
N ILE A 359 6.27 6.37 -7.37
CA ILE A 359 5.27 7.39 -7.02
C ILE A 359 3.96 7.04 -7.70
N MET A 360 2.87 7.15 -6.96
CA MET A 360 1.52 6.98 -7.46
C MET A 360 0.67 8.18 -7.05
N VAL A 361 0.04 8.82 -8.04
CA VAL A 361 -0.87 9.96 -7.85
C VAL A 361 -2.19 9.61 -8.51
N GLY A 362 -3.25 9.46 -7.74
CA GLY A 362 -4.52 9.02 -8.27
C GLY A 362 -5.62 8.90 -7.21
N GLN A 363 -6.66 8.19 -7.57
CA GLN A 363 -7.82 7.90 -6.74
C GLN A 363 -8.08 6.41 -6.69
N THR A 364 -8.56 5.92 -5.57
CA THR A 364 -9.03 4.54 -5.44
C THR A 364 -10.51 4.47 -5.75
N GLN A 365 -10.89 3.71 -6.76
CA GLN A 365 -12.27 3.49 -7.17
C GLN A 365 -12.76 2.12 -6.68
N ASN A 366 -14.02 2.08 -6.26
CA ASN A 366 -14.68 0.85 -5.85
C ASN A 366 -15.40 0.23 -7.06
N ALA A 367 -15.01 -0.98 -7.44
CA ALA A 367 -15.67 -1.77 -8.49
C ALA A 367 -16.47 -2.90 -7.86
N THR A 368 -17.72 -3.06 -8.26
CA THR A 368 -18.54 -4.21 -7.86
C THR A 368 -18.24 -5.37 -8.80
N THR A 369 -17.61 -6.44 -8.30
CA THR A 369 -17.15 -7.59 -9.11
C THR A 369 -18.16 -8.73 -9.17
N GLY A 370 -19.19 -8.73 -8.35
CA GLY A 370 -20.24 -9.75 -8.36
C GLY A 370 -21.33 -9.48 -7.35
N THR A 371 -22.50 -10.00 -7.65
CA THR A 371 -23.65 -10.01 -6.73
C THR A 371 -23.94 -11.47 -6.40
N GLN A 372 -23.55 -11.93 -5.22
CA GLN A 372 -23.92 -13.26 -4.74
C GLN A 372 -24.99 -13.08 -3.66
N GLY A 373 -26.25 -13.12 -4.04
CA GLY A 373 -27.39 -12.85 -3.15
C GLY A 373 -27.46 -11.38 -2.70
N ILE A 374 -27.50 -11.14 -1.39
CA ILE A 374 -27.57 -9.80 -0.77
C ILE A 374 -26.19 -9.16 -0.58
N PHE A 375 -25.09 -9.87 -0.84
CA PHE A 375 -23.73 -9.36 -0.65
C PHE A 375 -23.13 -8.90 -1.97
N GLN A 376 -22.71 -7.64 -2.03
CA GLN A 376 -21.91 -7.08 -3.11
C GLN A 376 -20.44 -7.25 -2.77
N GLN A 377 -19.70 -7.91 -3.64
CA GLN A 377 -18.24 -7.97 -3.54
C GLN A 377 -17.65 -6.70 -4.17
N ILE A 378 -17.00 -5.89 -3.35
CA ILE A 378 -16.38 -4.63 -3.76
C ILE A 378 -14.87 -4.87 -3.88
N GLU A 379 -14.33 -4.68 -5.06
CA GLU A 379 -12.90 -4.62 -5.34
C GLU A 379 -12.45 -3.15 -5.43
N ARG A 380 -11.34 -2.82 -4.78
CA ARG A 380 -10.73 -1.49 -4.86
C ARG A 380 -9.69 -1.49 -5.96
N LYS A 381 -9.81 -0.57 -6.89
CA LYS A 381 -8.85 -0.40 -7.97
C LYS A 381 -8.29 1.02 -7.97
N ASP A 382 -6.97 1.10 -7.92
CA ASP A 382 -6.27 2.37 -7.99
C ASP A 382 -6.21 2.85 -9.43
N VAL A 383 -6.60 4.11 -9.64
CA VAL A 383 -6.66 4.77 -10.94
C VAL A 383 -5.90 6.09 -10.84
N GLY A 384 -4.97 6.32 -11.75
CA GLY A 384 -4.13 7.50 -11.76
C GLY A 384 -2.81 7.29 -12.50
N ILE A 385 -1.81 8.08 -12.15
CA ILE A 385 -0.47 8.05 -12.73
C ILE A 385 0.46 7.35 -11.76
N LYS A 386 1.11 6.28 -12.22
CA LYS A 386 2.12 5.53 -11.51
C LYS A 386 3.42 5.57 -12.28
N LEU A 387 4.49 5.99 -11.61
CA LEU A 387 5.85 5.98 -12.14
C LEU A 387 6.75 5.20 -11.19
N ALA A 388 7.31 4.09 -11.64
CA ALA A 388 8.33 3.34 -10.93
C ALA A 388 9.62 3.34 -11.74
N ILE A 389 10.73 3.67 -11.07
CA ILE A 389 12.04 3.79 -11.72
C ILE A 389 13.12 3.12 -10.88
N THR A 390 14.14 2.60 -11.57
CA THR A 390 15.39 2.15 -10.97
C THR A 390 16.53 2.75 -11.80
N PRO A 391 17.20 3.82 -11.31
CA PRO A 391 18.32 4.42 -12.01
C PRO A 391 19.62 3.67 -11.72
N GLN A 392 20.52 3.66 -12.69
CA GLN A 392 21.91 3.22 -12.55
C GLN A 392 22.82 4.23 -13.24
N ILE A 393 23.69 4.87 -12.46
CA ILE A 393 24.58 5.91 -12.96
C ILE A 393 25.86 5.29 -13.49
N SER A 394 26.21 5.57 -14.74
CA SER A 394 27.50 5.20 -15.34
C SER A 394 28.61 6.18 -14.97
N SER A 395 29.87 5.79 -15.23
CA SER A 395 31.04 6.66 -15.06
C SER A 395 31.03 7.92 -15.94
N ASP A 396 30.35 7.86 -17.08
CA ASP A 396 30.29 8.93 -18.08
C ASP A 396 29.10 9.88 -17.92
N ASP A 397 28.54 9.96 -16.71
CA ASP A 397 27.32 10.73 -16.38
C ASP A 397 26.08 10.35 -17.23
N ASN A 398 26.07 9.14 -17.79
CA ASN A 398 24.89 8.55 -18.37
C ASN A 398 24.10 7.81 -17.29
N VAL A 399 22.78 7.91 -17.34
CA VAL A 399 21.88 7.21 -16.42
C VAL A 399 21.12 6.14 -17.19
N ARG A 400 21.33 4.89 -16.82
CA ARG A 400 20.48 3.79 -17.25
C ARG A 400 19.25 3.79 -16.36
N LEU A 401 18.09 3.93 -16.96
CA LEU A 401 16.80 3.97 -16.27
C LEU A 401 15.99 2.74 -16.65
N GLU A 402 15.65 1.93 -15.69
CA GLU A 402 14.57 0.95 -15.81
C GLU A 402 13.27 1.64 -15.36
N ILE A 403 12.31 1.74 -16.29
CA ILE A 403 11.12 2.55 -16.12
C ILE A 403 9.89 1.67 -16.28
N ASN A 404 8.97 1.79 -15.34
CA ASN A 404 7.62 1.26 -15.45
C ASN A 404 6.64 2.40 -15.19
N GLN A 405 6.05 2.90 -16.28
CA GLN A 405 5.07 3.98 -16.29
C GLN A 405 3.69 3.41 -16.56
N GLU A 406 2.73 3.77 -15.74
CA GLU A 406 1.33 3.42 -15.92
C GLU A 406 0.45 4.66 -15.73
N ILE A 407 -0.50 4.86 -16.64
CA ILE A 407 -1.54 5.89 -16.56
C ILE A 407 -2.86 5.19 -16.70
N SER A 408 -3.75 5.43 -15.79
CA SER A 408 -5.11 4.90 -15.83
C SER A 408 -6.12 6.00 -15.55
N ASP A 409 -7.15 6.11 -16.38
CA ASP A 409 -8.22 7.09 -16.26
C ASP A 409 -9.59 6.41 -16.29
N VAL A 410 -10.54 6.90 -15.53
CA VAL A 410 -11.92 6.40 -15.54
C VAL A 410 -12.70 7.07 -16.67
N VAL A 411 -13.36 6.28 -17.48
CA VAL A 411 -14.28 6.81 -18.50
C VAL A 411 -15.54 7.32 -17.80
N ALA A 412 -15.74 8.65 -17.83
CA ALA A 412 -16.83 9.32 -17.09
C ALA A 412 -18.23 8.73 -17.36
N ALA A 413 -18.50 8.29 -18.60
CA ALA A 413 -19.77 7.66 -18.96
C ALA A 413 -20.03 6.31 -18.28
N SER A 414 -18.98 5.65 -17.76
CA SER A 414 -19.10 4.37 -17.07
C SER A 414 -19.17 4.49 -15.55
N ALA A 415 -18.89 5.67 -15.00
CA ALA A 415 -18.89 5.89 -13.54
C ALA A 415 -20.28 5.75 -12.90
N THR A 416 -21.35 5.83 -13.68
CA THR A 416 -22.75 5.69 -13.23
C THR A 416 -23.30 4.26 -13.34
N ASN A 417 -22.53 3.32 -13.90
CA ASN A 417 -22.99 1.94 -14.07
C ASN A 417 -22.88 1.16 -12.76
N ALA A 418 -23.97 0.51 -12.37
CA ALA A 418 -24.04 -0.31 -11.15
C ALA A 418 -23.12 -1.55 -11.15
N THR A 419 -22.62 -1.94 -12.32
CA THR A 419 -21.82 -3.17 -12.54
C THR A 419 -20.32 -2.94 -12.63
N GLY A 420 -19.84 -1.69 -12.54
CA GLY A 420 -18.42 -1.38 -12.62
C GLY A 420 -18.11 -0.20 -13.52
N PHE A 421 -16.87 0.21 -13.53
CA PHE A 421 -16.39 1.33 -14.35
C PHE A 421 -15.37 0.83 -15.39
N ILE A 422 -15.33 1.51 -16.52
CA ILE A 422 -14.35 1.27 -17.58
C ILE A 422 -13.16 2.19 -17.34
N THR A 423 -11.95 1.62 -17.38
CA THR A 423 -10.71 2.40 -17.29
C THR A 423 -9.94 2.34 -18.60
N ASN A 424 -9.45 3.48 -19.04
CA ASN A 424 -8.42 3.55 -20.06
C ASN A 424 -7.05 3.38 -19.38
N LYS A 425 -6.29 2.39 -19.83
CA LYS A 425 -4.96 2.12 -19.29
C LYS A 425 -3.90 2.28 -20.38
N ARG A 426 -2.84 3.04 -20.06
CA ARG A 426 -1.66 3.24 -20.89
C ARG A 426 -0.46 2.85 -20.05
N SER A 427 0.38 1.96 -20.54
CA SER A 427 1.57 1.52 -19.81
C SER A 427 2.77 1.41 -20.73
N ALA A 428 3.92 1.78 -20.21
CA ALA A 428 5.21 1.64 -20.88
C ALA A 428 6.22 1.08 -19.90
N THR A 429 6.82 -0.06 -20.23
CA THR A 429 7.92 -0.66 -19.48
C THR A 429 9.10 -0.77 -20.40
N THR A 430 10.20 -0.10 -20.04
CA THR A 430 11.38 -0.03 -20.89
C THR A 430 12.65 0.23 -20.08
N THR A 431 13.79 -0.06 -20.67
CA THR A 431 15.10 0.31 -20.14
C THR A 431 15.79 1.21 -21.16
N VAL A 432 16.16 2.41 -20.74
CA VAL A 432 16.80 3.41 -21.59
C VAL A 432 18.09 3.93 -20.95
N VAL A 433 19.00 4.43 -21.77
CA VAL A 433 20.18 5.14 -21.30
C VAL A 433 20.07 6.59 -21.76
N VAL A 434 20.06 7.50 -20.81
CA VAL A 434 19.89 8.94 -21.05
C VAL A 434 21.04 9.67 -20.37
N LYS A 435 21.55 10.69 -21.03
CA LYS A 435 22.59 11.53 -20.45
C LYS A 435 22.00 12.49 -19.41
N ASP A 436 22.81 12.89 -18.44
CA ASP A 436 22.42 13.87 -17.44
C ASP A 436 21.83 15.14 -18.08
N ARG A 437 20.65 15.56 -17.59
CA ARG A 437 19.89 16.76 -18.05
C ARG A 437 19.40 16.71 -19.51
N GLU A 438 19.54 15.60 -20.22
CA GLU A 438 18.96 15.44 -21.55
C GLU A 438 17.57 14.83 -21.48
N THR A 439 16.67 15.32 -22.32
CA THR A 439 15.31 14.80 -22.46
C THR A 439 15.25 13.78 -23.57
N MET A 440 14.77 12.59 -23.29
CA MET A 440 14.58 11.52 -24.27
C MET A 440 13.12 11.11 -24.37
N VAL A 441 12.67 10.81 -25.57
CA VAL A 441 11.37 10.17 -25.82
C VAL A 441 11.50 8.68 -25.54
N ILE A 442 10.74 8.17 -24.56
CA ILE A 442 10.74 6.74 -24.22
C ILE A 442 9.66 5.95 -24.95
N GLY A 443 8.65 6.62 -25.43
CA GLY A 443 7.57 6.00 -26.19
C GLY A 443 6.47 6.98 -26.57
N GLY A 444 5.59 6.52 -27.42
CA GLY A 444 4.44 7.31 -27.83
C GLY A 444 3.48 6.49 -28.67
N LEU A 445 2.31 7.07 -28.93
CA LEU A 445 1.27 6.51 -29.77
C LEU A 445 0.69 7.63 -30.62
N ILE A 446 0.71 7.45 -31.92
CA ILE A 446 -0.04 8.30 -32.84
C ILE A 446 -1.14 7.43 -33.44
N ARG A 447 -2.38 7.83 -33.20
CA ARG A 447 -3.55 7.14 -33.72
C ARG A 447 -4.39 8.13 -34.54
N ASP A 448 -4.71 7.74 -35.75
CA ASP A 448 -5.64 8.47 -36.62
C ASP A 448 -6.75 7.51 -37.03
N ASN A 449 -7.96 7.77 -36.58
CA ASN A 449 -9.13 6.96 -36.85
C ASN A 449 -10.19 7.82 -37.55
N VAL A 450 -10.43 7.50 -38.80
CA VAL A 450 -11.43 8.20 -39.61
C VAL A 450 -12.53 7.22 -39.95
N THR A 451 -13.70 7.45 -39.38
CA THR A 451 -14.91 6.69 -39.67
C THR A 451 -15.85 7.53 -40.49
N SER A 452 -16.14 7.10 -41.69
CA SER A 452 -17.16 7.75 -42.55
C SER A 452 -18.25 6.73 -42.87
N SER A 453 -19.46 7.02 -42.49
CA SER A 453 -20.65 6.22 -42.78
C SER A 453 -21.63 7.02 -43.62
N GLU A 454 -22.05 6.44 -44.73
CA GLU A 454 -23.08 6.99 -45.58
C GLU A 454 -24.22 5.98 -45.72
N SER A 455 -25.39 6.34 -45.26
CA SER A 455 -26.63 5.60 -45.45
C SER A 455 -27.49 6.31 -46.49
N LYS A 456 -27.84 5.61 -47.54
CA LYS A 456 -28.63 6.20 -48.62
C LYS A 456 -29.71 5.26 -49.16
N VAL A 457 -30.74 5.83 -49.74
CA VAL A 457 -31.73 5.06 -50.52
C VAL A 457 -31.10 4.73 -51.86
N PRO A 458 -31.01 3.43 -52.26
CA PRO A 458 -30.48 3.04 -53.55
C PRO A 458 -31.13 3.81 -54.71
N PHE A 459 -30.37 4.16 -55.73
CA PHE A 459 -30.74 4.96 -56.89
C PHE A 459 -31.08 6.41 -56.59
N LEU A 460 -31.93 6.71 -55.61
CA LEU A 460 -32.35 8.08 -55.28
C LEU A 460 -31.22 8.88 -54.62
N GLY A 461 -30.45 8.25 -53.75
CA GLY A 461 -29.29 8.88 -53.09
C GLY A 461 -28.12 9.20 -54.05
N ASP A 462 -28.11 8.63 -55.27
CA ASP A 462 -27.05 8.84 -56.25
C ASP A 462 -27.37 9.94 -57.27
N ILE A 463 -28.59 10.50 -57.23
CA ILE A 463 -28.98 11.60 -58.11
C ILE A 463 -28.15 12.86 -57.78
N PRO A 464 -27.47 13.49 -58.76
CA PRO A 464 -26.73 14.72 -58.52
C PRO A 464 -27.67 15.80 -57.93
N ILE A 465 -27.21 16.51 -56.90
CA ILE A 465 -27.92 17.58 -56.18
C ILE A 465 -29.10 17.06 -55.36
N LEU A 466 -30.07 16.37 -55.96
CA LEU A 466 -31.26 15.87 -55.27
C LEU A 466 -30.99 14.68 -54.34
N GLY A 467 -29.92 13.92 -54.56
CA GLY A 467 -29.57 12.76 -53.77
C GLY A 467 -29.29 13.11 -52.28
N TRP A 468 -28.98 14.35 -51.94
CA TRP A 468 -28.80 14.78 -50.55
C TRP A 468 -30.07 14.64 -49.70
N LEU A 469 -31.25 14.68 -50.31
CA LEU A 469 -32.54 14.45 -49.63
C LEU A 469 -32.79 12.98 -49.27
N PHE A 470 -31.97 12.06 -49.78
CA PHE A 470 -32.15 10.62 -49.62
C PHE A 470 -30.94 9.95 -48.99
N LYS A 471 -30.10 10.75 -48.29
CA LYS A 471 -28.91 10.22 -47.62
C LYS A 471 -28.65 10.89 -46.27
N TYR A 472 -28.02 10.09 -45.40
CA TYR A 472 -27.51 10.50 -44.12
C TYR A 472 -26.02 10.17 -44.08
N ARG A 473 -25.20 11.16 -43.77
CA ARG A 473 -23.75 11.00 -43.70
C ARG A 473 -23.23 11.40 -42.34
N THR A 474 -22.46 10.51 -41.75
CA THR A 474 -21.72 10.75 -40.51
C THR A 474 -20.24 10.60 -40.79
N SER A 475 -19.45 11.57 -40.40
CA SER A 475 -17.99 11.51 -40.45
C SER A 475 -17.44 11.82 -39.06
N ARG A 476 -16.70 10.88 -38.52
CA ARG A 476 -16.00 11.02 -37.23
C ARG A 476 -14.50 10.88 -37.48
N VAL A 477 -13.76 11.85 -37.02
CA VAL A 477 -12.28 11.86 -37.05
C VAL A 477 -11.80 11.90 -35.60
N GLU A 478 -11.04 10.92 -35.21
CA GLU A 478 -10.43 10.83 -33.89
C GLU A 478 -8.91 10.74 -34.08
N LYS A 479 -8.18 11.73 -33.62
CA LYS A 479 -6.72 11.74 -33.64
C LYS A 479 -6.22 11.78 -32.21
N THR A 480 -5.35 10.86 -31.85
CA THR A 480 -4.69 10.83 -30.55
C THR A 480 -3.19 10.78 -30.75
N ASN A 481 -2.51 11.69 -30.10
CA ASN A 481 -1.04 11.74 -30.05
C ASN A 481 -0.61 11.70 -28.58
N LEU A 482 0.02 10.61 -28.19
CA LEU A 482 0.61 10.41 -26.85
C LEU A 482 2.12 10.36 -27.00
N MET A 483 2.81 11.17 -26.22
CA MET A 483 4.27 11.16 -26.15
C MET A 483 4.72 11.14 -24.69
N ILE A 484 5.69 10.30 -24.38
CA ILE A 484 6.28 10.16 -23.05
C ILE A 484 7.75 10.50 -23.12
N PHE A 485 8.13 11.54 -22.37
CA PHE A 485 9.50 12.03 -22.26
C PHE A 485 10.04 11.73 -20.87
N ILE A 486 11.36 11.59 -20.78
CA ILE A 486 12.05 11.45 -19.50
C ILE A 486 13.32 12.27 -19.48
N THR A 487 13.60 12.89 -18.35
CA THR A 487 14.78 13.73 -18.12
C THR A 487 15.36 13.37 -16.75
N PRO A 488 16.53 12.72 -16.68
CA PRO A 488 17.25 12.50 -15.44
C PRO A 488 18.13 13.70 -15.08
N TYR A 489 18.27 13.94 -13.76
CA TYR A 489 19.20 14.92 -13.19
C TYR A 489 20.03 14.21 -12.12
N ILE A 490 21.35 14.13 -12.32
CA ILE A 490 22.27 13.54 -11.35
C ILE A 490 22.59 14.58 -10.28
N ILE A 491 22.32 14.27 -9.04
CA ILE A 491 22.66 15.08 -7.87
C ILE A 491 23.98 14.56 -7.31
N LYS A 492 25.05 15.32 -7.54
CA LYS A 492 26.41 15.01 -7.07
C LYS A 492 26.68 15.67 -5.72
N ASN A 493 26.20 16.90 -5.53
CA ASN A 493 26.46 17.75 -4.40
C ASN A 493 25.16 18.31 -3.82
N GLU A 494 25.24 18.88 -2.64
CA GLU A 494 24.11 19.55 -1.97
C GLU A 494 23.60 20.75 -2.77
N HIS A 495 24.50 21.50 -3.41
CA HIS A 495 24.16 22.63 -4.28
C HIS A 495 23.26 22.21 -5.45
N ASP A 496 23.48 21.04 -6.06
CA ASP A 496 22.64 20.53 -7.16
C ASP A 496 21.21 20.26 -6.67
N ALA A 497 21.08 19.74 -5.43
CA ALA A 497 19.78 19.50 -4.79
C ALA A 497 19.04 20.81 -4.51
N GLU A 498 19.76 21.84 -4.00
CA GLU A 498 19.20 23.17 -3.74
C GLU A 498 18.73 23.85 -5.04
N GLU A 499 19.51 23.73 -6.13
CA GLU A 499 19.13 24.30 -7.42
C GLU A 499 17.82 23.70 -7.96
N ILE A 500 17.68 22.36 -7.91
CA ILE A 500 16.46 21.69 -8.35
C ILE A 500 15.29 22.11 -7.47
N THR A 501 15.48 22.15 -6.15
CA THR A 501 14.46 22.57 -5.20
C THR A 501 14.01 23.99 -5.44
N ARG A 502 14.94 24.92 -5.63
CA ARG A 502 14.63 26.32 -5.95
C ARG A 502 13.85 26.45 -7.25
N ARG A 503 14.27 25.77 -8.32
CA ARG A 503 13.57 25.78 -9.61
C ARG A 503 12.13 25.30 -9.48
N LYS A 504 11.90 24.23 -8.71
CA LYS A 504 10.55 23.72 -8.49
C LYS A 504 9.71 24.64 -7.58
N ALA A 505 10.33 25.30 -6.62
CA ALA A 505 9.66 26.30 -5.82
C ALA A 505 9.24 27.53 -6.66
N GLU A 506 10.09 28.00 -7.55
CA GLU A 506 9.79 29.10 -8.49
C GLU A 506 8.58 28.74 -9.39
N VAL A 507 8.56 27.53 -9.97
CA VAL A 507 7.43 27.05 -10.77
C VAL A 507 6.13 27.00 -9.93
N MET A 508 6.21 26.56 -8.68
CA MET A 508 5.05 26.52 -7.78
C MET A 508 4.54 27.93 -7.45
N GLU A 509 5.45 28.88 -7.22
CA GLU A 509 5.06 30.27 -6.98
C GLU A 509 4.45 30.93 -8.22
N GLU A 510 4.98 30.64 -9.42
CA GLU A 510 4.44 31.11 -10.68
C GLU A 510 3.01 30.57 -10.88
N PHE A 511 2.80 29.28 -10.64
CA PHE A 511 1.49 28.65 -10.66
C PHE A 511 0.52 29.30 -9.68
N ARG A 512 0.96 29.56 -8.45
CA ARG A 512 0.12 30.27 -7.44
C ARG A 512 -0.27 31.66 -7.91
N LYS A 513 0.64 32.41 -8.53
CA LYS A 513 0.36 33.75 -9.07
C LYS A 513 -0.60 33.70 -10.25
N GLU A 514 -0.42 32.77 -11.17
CA GLU A 514 -1.27 32.60 -12.36
C GLU A 514 -2.71 32.27 -11.97
N TYR A 515 -2.92 31.38 -11.00
CA TYR A 515 -4.25 30.93 -10.55
C TYR A 515 -4.80 31.74 -9.37
N ARG A 516 -4.16 32.85 -8.96
CA ARG A 516 -4.58 33.72 -7.86
C ARG A 516 -4.94 32.96 -6.58
N ILE A 517 -4.16 31.94 -6.24
CA ILE A 517 -4.34 31.17 -5.01
C ILE A 517 -3.79 32.04 -3.86
N GLU A 518 -4.67 32.78 -3.18
CA GLU A 518 -4.30 33.61 -2.03
C GLU A 518 -3.85 32.76 -0.85
N GLU A 519 -2.75 33.16 -0.22
CA GLU A 519 -2.34 32.57 1.07
C GLU A 519 -3.42 32.87 2.11
N LYS A 520 -4.03 31.84 2.70
CA LYS A 520 -4.73 31.99 3.96
C LYS A 520 -3.70 32.47 5.00
N LYS A 521 -3.89 33.68 5.53
CA LYS A 521 -3.09 34.25 6.64
C LYS A 521 -2.96 33.18 7.74
N GLY A 522 -1.77 32.65 7.94
CA GLY A 522 -1.47 31.68 8.98
C GLY A 522 -0.69 30.40 8.52
N THR A 523 -0.46 30.25 7.23
CA THR A 523 0.42 29.18 6.73
C THR A 523 1.76 29.81 6.40
N GLU A 524 2.78 29.58 7.23
CA GLU A 524 4.14 29.98 6.88
C GLU A 524 4.56 29.32 5.57
N PRO A 525 5.28 30.04 4.68
CA PRO A 525 5.76 29.44 3.43
C PRO A 525 6.67 28.25 3.77
N PHE A 526 6.46 27.13 3.09
CA PHE A 526 7.18 25.85 3.27
C PHE A 526 8.72 26.01 3.25
N MET A 527 9.25 27.13 2.75
CA MET A 527 10.68 27.43 2.59
C MET A 527 11.23 28.51 3.54
N SER A 528 10.53 28.88 4.62
CA SER A 528 11.03 29.90 5.56
C SER A 528 12.10 29.38 6.54
N HIS A 529 12.42 28.08 6.53
CA HIS A 529 13.55 27.56 7.29
C HIS A 529 14.85 27.84 6.54
N LYS A 530 15.42 29.02 6.78
CA LYS A 530 16.85 29.25 6.56
C LYS A 530 17.62 28.24 7.42
N PRO A 531 18.55 27.45 6.88
CA PRO A 531 19.42 26.64 7.72
C PRO A 531 20.21 27.60 8.60
N SER A 532 20.04 27.51 9.91
CA SER A 532 20.83 28.26 10.88
C SER A 532 22.27 27.73 10.85
N GLY A 533 23.07 28.32 9.97
CA GLY A 533 24.51 28.19 10.03
C GLY A 533 25.07 29.12 11.11
N SER A 534 26.01 28.61 11.87
CA SER A 534 26.88 29.22 12.87
C SER A 534 26.24 29.59 14.19
N ALA A 535 26.41 28.67 15.16
CA ALA A 535 26.40 29.01 16.58
C ALA A 535 27.59 29.95 16.89
N GLU A 536 27.33 31.22 17.05
CA GLU A 536 28.22 32.11 17.79
C GLU A 536 28.05 31.85 19.29
N THR A 537 29.13 31.40 19.86
CA THR A 537 29.35 31.24 21.30
C THR A 537 29.22 32.62 21.99
N SER A 538 28.18 32.84 22.75
CA SER A 538 28.13 33.91 23.73
C SER A 538 27.94 33.34 25.13
N ALA A 539 28.91 33.66 25.99
CA ALA A 539 29.03 33.28 27.39
C ALA A 539 27.86 33.78 28.26
N PRO A 540 27.63 33.18 29.42
CA PRO A 540 26.54 33.52 30.31
C PRO A 540 26.86 34.77 31.16
N SER A 541 25.95 35.74 31.24
CA SER A 541 25.95 36.79 32.26
C SER A 541 24.82 36.57 33.26
N GLU A 542 25.21 36.70 34.51
CA GLU A 542 24.47 36.49 35.75
C GLU A 542 23.34 37.52 36.02
N THR A 543 22.54 37.08 37.00
CA THR A 543 21.75 37.85 38.00
C THR A 543 20.32 38.27 37.65
N GLY A 544 19.38 37.58 38.23
CA GLY A 544 18.24 37.72 39.13
C GLY A 544 17.26 38.88 38.99
N PRO A 545 16.13 38.95 39.74
CA PRO A 545 15.55 38.04 40.70
C PRO A 545 14.06 37.63 40.46
N VAL A 546 13.65 36.69 41.24
CA VAL A 546 12.31 36.14 41.55
C VAL A 546 11.23 37.23 41.75
N THR A 547 10.05 37.05 41.13
CA THR A 547 8.79 37.60 41.65
C THR A 547 7.64 36.61 41.36
N THR A 548 6.89 36.39 42.40
CA THR A 548 5.78 35.50 42.68
C THR A 548 4.55 35.65 41.77
N ALA A 549 3.82 34.54 41.68
CA ALA A 549 2.52 34.33 41.05
C ALA A 549 1.40 35.29 41.54
N PRO A 550 0.26 35.32 40.80
CA PRO A 550 -0.88 34.62 41.35
C PRO A 550 -1.76 33.84 40.34
N THR A 551 -2.33 32.78 40.88
CA THR A 551 -3.51 32.00 40.52
C THR A 551 -4.62 32.77 39.82
N GLY A 552 -5.08 32.23 38.69
CA GLY A 552 -6.32 32.62 38.01
C GLY A 552 -7.02 31.41 37.41
N THR A 553 -8.03 30.98 38.12
CA THR A 553 -9.03 29.99 37.74
C THR A 553 -9.83 30.43 36.52
N THR A 554 -9.98 29.62 35.51
CA THR A 554 -10.94 29.83 34.43
C THR A 554 -11.87 28.60 34.28
N PRO A 555 -13.19 28.82 34.10
CA PRO A 555 -14.19 27.77 34.20
C PRO A 555 -14.41 27.02 32.87
N VAL A 556 -14.78 25.74 33.02
CA VAL A 556 -15.21 24.81 32.00
C VAL A 556 -16.56 25.23 31.44
N PRO A 557 -16.81 25.23 30.13
CA PRO A 557 -18.16 25.33 29.59
C PRO A 557 -18.84 23.95 29.45
N GLU A 558 -20.07 23.90 29.94
CA GLU A 558 -21.02 22.79 29.82
C GLU A 558 -21.48 22.53 28.37
N PRO A 559 -21.94 21.33 28.04
CA PRO A 559 -22.46 21.00 26.72
C PRO A 559 -23.92 21.43 26.55
N SER A 560 -24.18 22.20 25.47
CA SER A 560 -25.53 22.60 25.07
C SER A 560 -26.30 21.45 24.43
N THR A 561 -27.47 21.22 25.00
CA THR A 561 -28.55 20.35 24.51
C THR A 561 -29.17 20.88 23.22
N VAL A 562 -29.33 19.99 22.23
CA VAL A 562 -30.12 20.23 21.01
C VAL A 562 -31.57 19.79 21.25
N PRO A 563 -32.59 20.59 20.91
CA PRO A 563 -33.98 20.16 21.00
C PRO A 563 -34.42 19.39 19.75
N ALA A 564 -35.12 18.29 20.00
CA ALA A 564 -35.86 17.54 19.02
C ALA A 564 -36.98 18.40 18.41
N LYS A 565 -37.17 18.27 17.08
CA LYS A 565 -38.35 18.80 16.40
C LYS A 565 -39.06 17.69 15.64
N ASP A 566 -40.29 17.54 16.05
CA ASP A 566 -41.34 16.63 15.61
C ASP A 566 -41.77 16.84 14.15
N GLN A 567 -42.18 15.71 13.56
CA GLN A 567 -43.33 15.43 12.69
C GLN A 567 -43.68 16.40 11.50
N ARG A 568 -43.66 15.91 10.37
CA ARG A 568 -44.79 15.38 9.56
C ARG A 568 -44.28 14.88 8.22
#